data_7bac5488e5602e5be4e8b0b0709acfac
#
_entry.id   7bac5488e5602e5be4e8b0b0709acfac
#
_cell.length_a   1.000
_cell.length_b   1.000
_cell.length_c   1.000
_cell.angle_alpha   90.00
_cell.angle_beta   90.00
_cell.angle_gamma   90.00
#
_symmetry.space_group_name_H-M   'P 1'
#
loop_
_entity.id
_entity.type
_entity.pdbx_description
1 polymer ?
#
loop_
_entity_poly.entity_id
_entity_poly.type
_entity_poly.pdbx_seq_one_letter_code
_entity_poly.pdbx_strand_id
1 'polypeptide(L)'
;MSTVMNRLLPFALAVSAVAAAQSPDARPLRLAIAGLNHGHVSGFLHSAERRTDDVTIVAVWDPDAALLAKYAASNHFAASQLYTDLNKMLDAVKPDAVATFTDTFAHAGVVETCAPRHIPVMMEKPLAVDVKQAHAIQQASERYGTPVIVNYETTWYRSHGEIRSLLHDQKAAGDIRRMVAMDGHQGPKEINVQPEFLAWLIDPAKGGAGALFDFGCYGANLMTWMMDNQRPLKVTALTQTEKPAIYPHADDEATVLLQYPQAQGVIQASWNWPVSRKDFEVYGATGYAIATGGDSLRVRLPGSRAEELRTLPELKPQEADSISYLIAIARGQLQPSGLSSLANNVIVIEILDAARESARTGRTISLPR
;
A
#
# COMPACT_ATOMS: atom_id res chain seq x y z
N MET A 1 17.29 -44.30 -77.23
CA MET A 1 16.01 -44.01 -76.64
C MET A 1 16.05 -44.62 -75.22
N SER A 2 16.32 -43.81 -74.19
CA SER A 2 16.46 -44.26 -72.84
C SER A 2 15.54 -43.41 -72.00
N THR A 3 14.52 -44.04 -71.41
CA THR A 3 13.45 -43.43 -70.65
C THR A 3 13.87 -43.29 -69.17
N VAL A 4 14.03 -42.07 -68.69
CA VAL A 4 14.32 -41.77 -67.28
C VAL A 4 12.99 -41.70 -66.53
N MET A 5 12.83 -42.59 -65.58
CA MET A 5 11.65 -42.68 -64.72
C MET A 5 11.91 -41.88 -63.43
N ASN A 6 11.26 -40.71 -63.31
CA ASN A 6 11.32 -39.82 -62.14
C ASN A 6 10.46 -40.47 -61.00
N ARG A 7 11.13 -40.84 -59.91
CA ARG A 7 10.45 -41.25 -58.67
C ARG A 7 10.25 -40.03 -57.77
N LEU A 8 9.03 -39.60 -57.61
CA LEU A 8 8.60 -38.62 -56.61
C LEU A 8 8.47 -39.33 -55.26
N LEU A 9 9.29 -38.92 -54.27
CA LEU A 9 9.13 -39.28 -52.87
C LEU A 9 8.13 -38.33 -52.20
N PRO A 10 7.16 -38.81 -51.40
CA PRO A 10 6.29 -37.92 -50.67
C PRO A 10 7.02 -37.40 -49.43
N PHE A 11 7.12 -36.10 -49.29
CA PHE A 11 7.54 -35.40 -48.07
C PHE A 11 6.39 -35.44 -47.07
N ALA A 12 6.48 -36.24 -46.00
CA ALA A 12 5.57 -36.23 -44.89
C ALA A 12 5.90 -35.04 -43.97
N LEU A 13 5.08 -33.99 -43.96
CA LEU A 13 5.15 -32.94 -42.95
C LEU A 13 4.70 -33.55 -41.60
N ALA A 14 5.66 -33.73 -40.69
CA ALA A 14 5.36 -34.00 -39.29
C ALA A 14 4.92 -32.69 -38.63
N VAL A 15 3.64 -32.51 -38.43
CA VAL A 15 3.10 -31.43 -37.58
C VAL A 15 3.35 -31.82 -36.12
N SER A 16 4.43 -31.30 -35.55
CA SER A 16 4.66 -31.35 -34.11
C SER A 16 3.60 -30.52 -33.40
N ALA A 17 2.61 -31.12 -32.83
CA ALA A 17 1.72 -30.50 -31.87
C ALA A 17 2.55 -30.11 -30.64
N VAL A 18 2.93 -28.83 -30.55
CA VAL A 18 3.44 -28.24 -29.30
C VAL A 18 2.26 -28.25 -28.35
N ALA A 19 2.21 -29.23 -27.44
CA ALA A 19 1.33 -29.17 -26.29
C ALA A 19 1.73 -27.90 -25.52
N ALA A 20 0.86 -26.90 -25.55
CA ALA A 20 0.98 -25.74 -24.66
C ALA A 20 0.95 -26.29 -23.24
N ALA A 21 2.10 -26.29 -22.57
CA ALA A 21 2.17 -26.52 -21.14
C ALA A 21 1.25 -25.48 -20.50
N GLN A 22 0.15 -25.93 -19.91
CA GLN A 22 -0.68 -25.07 -19.07
C GLN A 22 0.24 -24.54 -17.98
N SER A 23 0.38 -23.21 -17.94
CA SER A 23 1.18 -22.55 -16.90
C SER A 23 0.70 -23.03 -15.53
N PRO A 24 1.61 -23.22 -14.55
CA PRO A 24 1.26 -23.59 -13.17
C PRO A 24 0.29 -22.61 -12.48
N ASP A 25 -0.06 -21.53 -13.12
CA ASP A 25 -0.78 -20.34 -12.62
C ASP A 25 -2.30 -20.38 -12.78
N ALA A 26 -2.88 -21.49 -13.22
CA ALA A 26 -4.34 -21.54 -13.51
C ALA A 26 -5.23 -21.69 -12.25
N ARG A 27 -4.66 -21.92 -11.06
CA ARG A 27 -5.46 -22.05 -9.82
C ARG A 27 -5.60 -20.70 -9.10
N PRO A 28 -6.72 -20.47 -8.37
CA PRO A 28 -6.83 -19.32 -7.48
C PRO A 28 -5.68 -19.28 -6.48
N LEU A 29 -5.20 -18.05 -6.15
CA LEU A 29 -4.20 -17.85 -5.10
C LEU A 29 -4.77 -18.30 -3.76
N ARG A 30 -4.08 -19.13 -3.03
CA ARG A 30 -4.46 -19.57 -1.67
C ARG A 30 -3.99 -18.52 -0.67
N LEU A 31 -4.90 -17.66 -0.24
CA LEU A 31 -4.61 -16.52 0.63
C LEU A 31 -5.02 -16.82 2.07
N ALA A 32 -4.12 -16.58 3.02
CA ALA A 32 -4.48 -16.53 4.44
C ALA A 32 -4.60 -15.08 4.92
N ILE A 33 -5.58 -14.85 5.80
CA ILE A 33 -5.80 -13.56 6.44
C ILE A 33 -5.19 -13.59 7.84
N ALA A 34 -4.35 -12.61 8.16
CA ALA A 34 -3.72 -12.47 9.47
C ALA A 34 -4.21 -11.19 10.16
N GLY A 35 -5.05 -11.33 11.18
CA GLY A 35 -5.69 -10.23 11.91
C GLY A 35 -7.02 -9.78 11.31
N LEU A 36 -7.91 -9.35 12.18
CA LEU A 36 -9.27 -8.93 11.82
C LEU A 36 -9.68 -7.60 12.48
N ASN A 37 -8.75 -6.96 13.18
CA ASN A 37 -9.04 -5.73 13.92
C ASN A 37 -8.81 -4.44 13.13
N HIS A 38 -8.30 -4.50 11.89
CA HIS A 38 -8.20 -3.33 11.01
C HIS A 38 -9.49 -3.13 10.19
N GLY A 39 -9.97 -1.88 10.13
CA GLY A 39 -11.24 -1.55 9.48
C GLY A 39 -11.38 -1.96 8.02
N HIS A 40 -10.29 -2.03 7.29
CA HIS A 40 -10.29 -2.38 5.87
C HIS A 40 -10.52 -3.88 5.58
N VAL A 41 -10.41 -4.76 6.59
CA VAL A 41 -10.56 -6.21 6.39
C VAL A 41 -11.92 -6.58 5.78
N SER A 42 -13.00 -5.93 6.20
CA SER A 42 -14.35 -6.22 5.69
C SER A 42 -14.47 -5.93 4.19
N GLY A 43 -13.93 -4.80 3.73
CA GLY A 43 -13.91 -4.43 2.31
C GLY A 43 -13.05 -5.37 1.48
N PHE A 44 -11.90 -5.77 2.02
CA PHE A 44 -10.99 -6.71 1.36
C PHE A 44 -11.64 -8.10 1.22
N LEU A 45 -12.23 -8.65 2.29
CA LEU A 45 -12.92 -9.94 2.26
C LEU A 45 -14.07 -9.93 1.25
N HIS A 46 -14.90 -8.87 1.24
CA HIS A 46 -15.98 -8.71 0.27
C HIS A 46 -15.46 -8.64 -1.18
N SER A 47 -14.31 -8.01 -1.41
CA SER A 47 -13.68 -7.99 -2.74
C SER A 47 -13.15 -9.36 -3.14
N ALA A 48 -12.56 -10.12 -2.21
CA ALA A 48 -12.06 -11.47 -2.46
C ALA A 48 -13.19 -12.47 -2.75
N GLU A 49 -14.32 -12.38 -2.05
CA GLU A 49 -15.51 -13.22 -2.29
C GLU A 49 -16.06 -13.11 -3.72
N ARG A 50 -15.92 -11.95 -4.37
CA ARG A 50 -16.35 -11.75 -5.76
C ARG A 50 -15.34 -12.18 -6.81
N ARG A 51 -14.19 -12.69 -6.38
CA ARG A 51 -13.03 -13.03 -7.23
C ARG A 51 -12.54 -14.46 -6.98
N THR A 52 -13.47 -15.39 -6.85
CA THR A 52 -13.16 -16.81 -6.52
C THR A 52 -12.29 -17.52 -7.56
N ASP A 53 -12.28 -17.03 -8.81
CA ASP A 53 -11.39 -17.52 -9.86
C ASP A 53 -9.93 -17.02 -9.70
N ASP A 54 -9.75 -15.91 -8.98
CA ASP A 54 -8.45 -15.29 -8.76
C ASP A 54 -7.83 -15.68 -7.42
N VAL A 55 -8.65 -15.69 -6.34
CA VAL A 55 -8.20 -15.86 -4.96
C VAL A 55 -9.17 -16.71 -4.14
N THR A 56 -8.64 -17.53 -3.24
CA THR A 56 -9.41 -18.30 -2.26
C THR A 56 -8.86 -18.04 -0.87
N ILE A 57 -9.71 -17.56 0.06
CA ILE A 57 -9.34 -17.45 1.48
C ILE A 57 -9.31 -18.84 2.08
N VAL A 58 -8.10 -19.34 2.39
CA VAL A 58 -7.90 -20.71 2.89
C VAL A 58 -7.82 -20.80 4.40
N ALA A 59 -7.48 -19.72 5.09
CA ALA A 59 -7.43 -19.64 6.55
C ALA A 59 -7.50 -18.20 7.03
N VAL A 60 -7.95 -18.03 8.28
CA VAL A 60 -8.03 -16.75 8.98
C VAL A 60 -7.45 -16.91 10.37
N TRP A 61 -6.54 -16.04 10.73
CA TRP A 61 -5.94 -15.98 12.05
C TRP A 61 -6.28 -14.67 12.75
N ASP A 62 -6.65 -14.76 14.02
CA ASP A 62 -6.66 -13.63 14.96
C ASP A 62 -6.43 -14.18 16.37
N PRO A 63 -5.65 -13.53 17.25
CA PRO A 63 -5.50 -13.99 18.65
C PRO A 63 -6.81 -13.88 19.45
N ASP A 64 -7.75 -13.03 19.03
CA ASP A 64 -9.06 -12.89 19.65
C ASP A 64 -10.08 -13.87 19.03
N ALA A 65 -10.41 -14.92 19.79
CA ALA A 65 -11.39 -15.91 19.38
C ALA A 65 -12.80 -15.34 19.18
N ALA A 66 -13.16 -14.26 19.91
CA ALA A 66 -14.46 -13.61 19.73
C ALA A 66 -14.53 -12.86 18.39
N LEU A 67 -13.43 -12.22 18.00
CA LEU A 67 -13.32 -11.55 16.72
C LEU A 67 -13.34 -12.57 15.55
N LEU A 68 -12.63 -13.69 15.68
CA LEU A 68 -12.73 -14.81 14.74
C LEU A 68 -14.18 -15.28 14.59
N ALA A 69 -14.90 -15.50 15.67
CA ALA A 69 -16.29 -15.95 15.64
C ALA A 69 -17.21 -14.92 14.95
N LYS A 70 -17.02 -13.62 15.24
CA LYS A 70 -17.76 -12.52 14.60
C LYS A 70 -17.59 -12.54 13.08
N TYR A 71 -16.36 -12.58 12.59
CA TYR A 71 -16.06 -12.56 11.15
C TYR A 71 -16.40 -13.89 10.46
N ALA A 72 -16.28 -15.03 11.16
CA ALA A 72 -16.70 -16.32 10.61
C ALA A 72 -18.20 -16.34 10.33
N ALA A 73 -19.02 -15.78 11.20
CA ALA A 73 -20.47 -15.72 11.01
C ALA A 73 -20.86 -14.85 9.81
N SER A 74 -20.17 -13.70 9.59
CA SER A 74 -20.50 -12.77 8.50
C SER A 74 -19.91 -13.17 7.14
N ASN A 75 -18.79 -13.92 7.11
CA ASN A 75 -18.11 -14.31 5.87
C ASN A 75 -18.15 -15.83 5.61
N HIS A 76 -18.98 -16.57 6.36
CA HIS A 76 -19.20 -18.01 6.18
C HIS A 76 -17.94 -18.89 6.26
N PHE A 77 -16.92 -18.49 7.06
CA PHE A 77 -15.74 -19.31 7.25
C PHE A 77 -16.04 -20.58 8.05
N ALA A 78 -15.57 -21.70 7.55
CA ALA A 78 -15.66 -22.96 8.26
C ALA A 78 -14.74 -22.98 9.50
N ALA A 79 -15.12 -23.70 10.55
CA ALA A 79 -14.33 -23.79 11.78
C ALA A 79 -12.90 -24.30 11.54
N SER A 80 -12.68 -25.12 10.49
CA SER A 80 -11.36 -25.61 10.08
C SER A 80 -10.44 -24.55 9.47
N GLN A 81 -10.99 -23.36 9.11
CA GLN A 81 -10.23 -22.24 8.58
C GLN A 81 -9.80 -21.25 9.67
N LEU A 82 -10.29 -21.40 10.92
CA LEU A 82 -10.08 -20.44 12.00
C LEU A 82 -8.94 -20.85 12.92
N TYR A 83 -8.01 -19.92 13.16
CA TYR A 83 -6.82 -20.16 13.98
C TYR A 83 -6.58 -19.00 14.96
N THR A 84 -6.23 -19.34 16.19
CA THR A 84 -5.77 -18.38 17.21
C THR A 84 -4.23 -18.37 17.35
N ASP A 85 -3.53 -19.22 16.61
CA ASP A 85 -2.08 -19.34 16.58
C ASP A 85 -1.59 -19.23 15.13
N LEU A 86 -0.85 -18.15 14.82
CA LEU A 86 -0.36 -17.87 13.47
C LEU A 86 0.59 -18.97 12.95
N ASN A 87 1.50 -19.46 13.79
CA ASN A 87 2.42 -20.50 13.38
C ASN A 87 1.68 -21.79 13.00
N LYS A 88 0.71 -22.21 13.83
CA LYS A 88 -0.11 -23.39 13.53
C LYS A 88 -0.90 -23.22 12.24
N MET A 89 -1.44 -22.04 11.98
CA MET A 89 -2.14 -21.74 10.73
C MET A 89 -1.20 -21.90 9.53
N LEU A 90 -0.05 -21.26 9.55
CA LEU A 90 0.89 -21.27 8.42
C LEU A 90 1.43 -22.68 8.15
N ASP A 91 1.75 -23.44 9.21
CA ASP A 91 2.29 -24.79 9.08
C ASP A 91 1.24 -25.80 8.56
N ALA A 92 -0.03 -25.65 8.99
CA ALA A 92 -1.12 -26.51 8.56
C ALA A 92 -1.60 -26.23 7.14
N VAL A 93 -1.73 -24.93 6.78
CA VAL A 93 -2.41 -24.52 5.54
C VAL A 93 -1.42 -24.29 4.41
N LYS A 94 -0.20 -23.81 4.71
CA LYS A 94 0.83 -23.44 3.73
C LYS A 94 0.24 -22.57 2.61
N PRO A 95 -0.21 -21.34 2.92
CA PRO A 95 -0.80 -20.44 1.95
C PRO A 95 0.25 -19.95 0.95
N ASP A 96 -0.21 -19.48 -0.21
CA ASP A 96 0.65 -18.86 -1.23
C ASP A 96 1.05 -17.42 -0.85
N ALA A 97 0.22 -16.74 -0.05
CA ALA A 97 0.46 -15.41 0.49
C ALA A 97 -0.35 -15.16 1.77
N VAL A 98 0.03 -14.13 2.50
CA VAL A 98 -0.70 -13.61 3.67
C VAL A 98 -1.07 -12.15 3.42
N ALA A 99 -2.33 -11.77 3.70
CA ALA A 99 -2.75 -10.38 3.84
C ALA A 99 -2.99 -10.10 5.32
N THR A 100 -2.30 -9.09 5.89
CA THR A 100 -2.45 -8.76 7.32
C THR A 100 -3.30 -7.51 7.53
N PHE A 101 -4.25 -7.66 8.46
CA PHE A 101 -5.20 -6.64 8.94
C PHE A 101 -5.17 -6.54 10.47
N THR A 102 -3.97 -6.63 11.03
CA THR A 102 -3.71 -6.38 12.46
C THR A 102 -3.61 -4.89 12.76
N ASP A 103 -3.45 -4.53 14.03
CA ASP A 103 -2.92 -3.21 14.39
C ASP A 103 -1.50 -3.03 13.83
N THR A 104 -1.07 -1.78 13.67
CA THR A 104 0.21 -1.45 13.05
C THR A 104 1.39 -2.01 13.82
N PHE A 105 1.30 -2.08 15.17
CA PHE A 105 2.37 -2.64 16.01
C PHE A 105 2.63 -4.11 15.72
N ALA A 106 1.61 -4.89 15.38
CA ALA A 106 1.73 -6.33 15.13
C ALA A 106 2.31 -6.69 13.75
N HIS A 107 2.43 -5.74 12.81
CA HIS A 107 2.94 -5.98 11.46
C HIS A 107 4.30 -6.68 11.45
N ALA A 108 5.24 -6.22 12.27
CA ALA A 108 6.58 -6.81 12.35
C ALA A 108 6.53 -8.30 12.72
N GLY A 109 5.73 -8.67 13.73
CA GLY A 109 5.60 -10.06 14.16
C GLY A 109 4.98 -10.98 13.09
N VAL A 110 4.04 -10.46 12.28
CA VAL A 110 3.48 -11.21 11.15
C VAL A 110 4.57 -11.48 10.10
N VAL A 111 5.35 -10.43 9.73
CA VAL A 111 6.43 -10.60 8.74
C VAL A 111 7.52 -11.53 9.25
N GLU A 112 7.97 -11.39 10.51
CA GLU A 112 8.97 -12.25 11.13
C GLU A 112 8.53 -13.72 11.17
N THR A 113 7.22 -13.97 11.23
CA THR A 113 6.66 -15.31 11.20
C THR A 113 6.53 -15.89 9.77
N CYS A 114 6.16 -15.05 8.79
CA CYS A 114 5.95 -15.46 7.40
C CYS A 114 7.26 -15.54 6.61
N ALA A 115 8.21 -14.61 6.83
CA ALA A 115 9.41 -14.50 6.02
C ALA A 115 10.30 -15.77 6.02
N PRO A 116 10.55 -16.45 7.17
CA PRO A 116 11.30 -17.72 7.16
C PRO A 116 10.63 -18.87 6.39
N ARG A 117 9.32 -18.74 6.12
CA ARG A 117 8.53 -19.69 5.35
C ARG A 117 8.42 -19.31 3.88
N HIS A 118 9.09 -18.22 3.46
CA HIS A 118 9.01 -17.63 2.12
C HIS A 118 7.59 -17.32 1.66
N ILE A 119 6.71 -16.93 2.60
CA ILE A 119 5.33 -16.55 2.31
C ILE A 119 5.25 -15.03 2.13
N PRO A 120 4.95 -14.52 0.92
CA PRO A 120 4.76 -13.10 0.67
C PRO A 120 3.69 -12.50 1.59
N VAL A 121 3.94 -11.27 2.06
CA VAL A 121 3.03 -10.55 2.96
C VAL A 121 2.58 -9.23 2.34
N MET A 122 1.29 -9.04 2.25
CA MET A 122 0.68 -7.71 2.08
C MET A 122 0.19 -7.23 3.43
N MET A 123 0.50 -5.99 3.79
CA MET A 123 0.01 -5.38 5.02
C MET A 123 -0.68 -4.06 4.76
N GLU A 124 -1.55 -3.67 5.69
CA GLU A 124 -2.15 -2.35 5.68
C GLU A 124 -1.14 -1.26 6.05
N LYS A 125 -1.48 -0.04 5.67
CA LYS A 125 -0.70 1.16 6.02
C LYS A 125 -0.94 1.58 7.50
N PRO A 126 0.01 2.25 8.11
CA PRO A 126 1.41 2.43 7.71
C PRO A 126 2.24 1.16 7.97
N LEU A 127 3.44 1.08 7.39
CA LEU A 127 4.33 -0.09 7.51
C LEU A 127 4.57 -0.53 8.96
N ALA A 128 4.80 0.42 9.86
CA ALA A 128 5.19 0.18 11.25
C ALA A 128 4.89 1.39 12.13
N VAL A 129 4.94 1.23 13.45
CA VAL A 129 4.74 2.31 14.42
C VAL A 129 6.00 3.12 14.69
N ASP A 130 7.18 2.63 14.30
CA ASP A 130 8.47 3.29 14.46
C ASP A 130 9.53 2.74 13.49
N VAL A 131 10.68 3.44 13.39
CA VAL A 131 11.80 3.08 12.51
C VAL A 131 12.41 1.74 12.89
N LYS A 132 12.43 1.37 14.17
CA LYS A 132 12.98 0.09 14.62
C LYS A 132 12.22 -1.09 14.05
N GLN A 133 10.87 -1.02 14.11
CA GLN A 133 10.02 -2.05 13.51
C GLN A 133 10.11 -2.05 11.98
N ALA A 134 10.15 -0.87 11.34
CA ALA A 134 10.30 -0.78 9.89
C ALA A 134 11.58 -1.46 9.41
N HIS A 135 12.70 -1.25 10.10
CA HIS A 135 13.96 -1.93 9.81
C HIS A 135 13.91 -3.43 10.11
N ALA A 136 13.22 -3.87 11.17
CA ALA A 136 13.05 -5.30 11.45
C ALA A 136 12.28 -6.00 10.33
N ILE A 137 11.21 -5.39 9.82
CA ILE A 137 10.44 -5.86 8.66
C ILE A 137 11.35 -5.95 7.42
N GLN A 138 12.11 -4.87 7.14
CA GLN A 138 13.03 -4.83 6.00
C GLN A 138 14.09 -5.95 6.10
N GLN A 139 14.75 -6.08 7.25
CA GLN A 139 15.76 -7.10 7.48
C GLN A 139 15.21 -8.53 7.34
N ALA A 140 14.00 -8.79 7.85
CA ALA A 140 13.35 -10.08 7.69
C ALA A 140 13.06 -10.38 6.21
N SER A 141 12.49 -9.41 5.47
CA SER A 141 12.23 -9.54 4.04
C SER A 141 13.52 -9.80 3.25
N GLU A 142 14.57 -9.01 3.46
CA GLU A 142 15.86 -9.15 2.78
C GLU A 142 16.57 -10.46 3.11
N ARG A 143 16.60 -10.85 4.39
CA ARG A 143 17.25 -12.08 4.87
C ARG A 143 16.70 -13.34 4.22
N TYR A 144 15.40 -13.40 4.01
CA TYR A 144 14.73 -14.58 3.49
C TYR A 144 14.30 -14.44 2.03
N GLY A 145 14.54 -13.29 1.40
CA GLY A 145 14.10 -13.00 0.03
C GLY A 145 12.58 -13.06 -0.12
N THR A 146 11.83 -12.71 0.94
CA THR A 146 10.38 -12.80 0.97
C THR A 146 9.76 -11.45 0.65
N PRO A 147 8.94 -11.34 -0.40
CA PRO A 147 8.27 -10.08 -0.74
C PRO A 147 7.35 -9.58 0.37
N VAL A 148 7.47 -8.30 0.69
CA VAL A 148 6.57 -7.58 1.60
C VAL A 148 6.10 -6.32 0.89
N ILE A 149 4.79 -6.10 0.86
CA ILE A 149 4.15 -4.93 0.24
C ILE A 149 3.21 -4.24 1.22
N VAL A 150 3.15 -2.91 1.12
CA VAL A 150 2.24 -2.09 1.94
C VAL A 150 1.09 -1.62 1.08
N ASN A 151 -0.12 -1.83 1.55
CA ASN A 151 -1.35 -1.49 0.85
C ASN A 151 -1.82 -0.08 1.25
N TYR A 152 -1.76 0.84 0.33
CA TYR A 152 -2.42 2.14 0.42
C TYR A 152 -3.56 2.19 -0.59
N GLU A 153 -4.70 2.74 -0.21
CA GLU A 153 -5.78 3.04 -1.15
C GLU A 153 -5.29 3.90 -2.32
N THR A 154 -4.44 4.89 -2.02
CA THR A 154 -3.88 5.84 -2.99
C THR A 154 -2.90 5.21 -3.98
N THR A 155 -2.38 4.01 -3.73
CA THR A 155 -1.57 3.26 -4.71
C THR A 155 -2.36 2.97 -5.98
N TRP A 156 -3.65 2.72 -5.83
CA TRP A 156 -4.56 2.32 -6.91
C TRP A 156 -5.27 3.51 -7.57
N TYR A 157 -4.87 4.74 -7.26
CA TYR A 157 -5.40 5.95 -7.87
C TYR A 157 -4.74 6.22 -9.21
N ARG A 158 -5.52 6.20 -10.29
CA ARG A 158 -5.05 6.52 -11.66
C ARG A 158 -4.44 7.91 -11.75
N SER A 159 -5.00 8.86 -11.01
CA SER A 159 -4.53 10.25 -10.94
C SER A 159 -3.08 10.38 -10.47
N HIS A 160 -2.67 9.58 -9.49
CA HIS A 160 -1.29 9.61 -8.97
C HIS A 160 -0.28 9.07 -9.98
N GLY A 161 -0.62 7.98 -10.67
CA GLY A 161 0.20 7.46 -11.77
C GLY A 161 0.39 8.48 -12.87
N GLU A 162 -0.66 9.20 -13.26
CA GLU A 162 -0.59 10.22 -14.28
C GLU A 162 0.20 11.46 -13.82
N ILE A 163 0.07 11.90 -12.54
CA ILE A 163 0.92 12.97 -11.99
C ILE A 163 2.39 12.61 -12.13
N ARG A 164 2.76 11.38 -11.72
CA ARG A 164 4.15 10.93 -11.83
C ARG A 164 4.61 10.89 -13.27
N SER A 165 3.83 10.31 -14.16
CA SER A 165 4.12 10.27 -15.60
C SER A 165 4.40 11.66 -16.17
N LEU A 166 3.50 12.63 -15.90
CA LEU A 166 3.62 13.99 -16.45
C LEU A 166 4.77 14.79 -15.82
N LEU A 167 4.83 14.83 -14.47
CA LEU A 167 5.67 15.80 -13.78
C LEU A 167 7.03 15.25 -13.38
N HIS A 168 7.14 13.93 -13.15
CA HIS A 168 8.40 13.31 -12.81
C HIS A 168 9.08 12.72 -14.06
N ASP A 169 8.41 11.80 -14.77
CA ASP A 169 9.06 11.03 -15.84
C ASP A 169 9.26 11.86 -17.11
N GLN A 170 8.23 12.59 -17.54
CA GLN A 170 8.26 13.46 -18.71
C GLN A 170 8.80 14.86 -18.43
N LYS A 171 8.84 15.27 -17.16
CA LYS A 171 9.21 16.63 -16.72
C LYS A 171 8.44 17.74 -17.47
N ALA A 172 7.17 17.47 -17.79
CA ALA A 172 6.36 18.34 -18.63
C ALA A 172 6.17 19.77 -18.06
N ALA A 173 6.41 19.96 -16.75
CA ALA A 173 6.41 21.25 -16.08
C ALA A 173 7.78 21.66 -15.52
N GLY A 174 8.87 21.04 -15.98
CA GLY A 174 10.22 21.20 -15.43
C GLY A 174 10.39 20.47 -14.09
N ASP A 175 11.46 20.80 -13.37
CA ASP A 175 11.76 20.14 -12.09
C ASP A 175 10.68 20.43 -11.05
N ILE A 176 10.37 19.41 -10.23
CA ILE A 176 9.41 19.51 -9.12
C ILE A 176 9.95 20.52 -8.09
N ARG A 177 9.09 21.44 -7.69
CA ARG A 177 9.40 22.52 -6.72
C ARG A 177 8.60 22.40 -5.45
N ARG A 178 7.35 21.94 -5.52
CA ARG A 178 6.45 21.83 -4.38
C ARG A 178 5.51 20.64 -4.54
N MET A 179 5.23 20.00 -3.42
CA MET A 179 4.21 18.97 -3.28
C MET A 179 3.34 19.30 -2.08
N VAL A 180 2.02 19.08 -2.20
CA VAL A 180 1.06 19.25 -1.10
C VAL A 180 0.16 18.03 -1.06
N ALA A 181 0.02 17.44 0.11
CA ALA A 181 -0.93 16.36 0.37
C ALA A 181 -1.91 16.81 1.45
N MET A 182 -3.20 16.62 1.23
CA MET A 182 -4.25 16.92 2.19
C MET A 182 -5.11 15.68 2.36
N ASP A 183 -4.88 14.96 3.46
CA ASP A 183 -5.44 13.64 3.70
C ASP A 183 -6.21 13.62 5.01
N GLY A 184 -7.38 12.99 5.02
CA GLY A 184 -8.16 12.85 6.24
C GLY A 184 -9.66 12.72 6.03
N HIS A 185 -10.35 12.78 7.15
CA HIS A 185 -11.81 12.75 7.26
C HIS A 185 -12.25 13.39 8.59
N GLN A 186 -13.53 13.27 8.95
CA GLN A 186 -14.12 13.90 10.15
C GLN A 186 -13.60 13.31 11.48
N GLY A 187 -12.95 12.17 11.44
CA GLY A 187 -12.43 11.41 12.58
C GLY A 187 -12.97 9.98 12.59
N PRO A 188 -12.18 9.00 13.08
CA PRO A 188 -12.58 7.60 13.04
C PRO A 188 -13.84 7.31 13.86
N LYS A 189 -14.02 7.98 15.01
CA LYS A 189 -15.24 7.85 15.83
C LYS A 189 -16.44 8.47 15.14
N GLU A 190 -16.28 9.62 14.52
CA GLU A 190 -17.33 10.38 13.84
C GLU A 190 -17.86 9.67 12.59
N ILE A 191 -17.01 8.93 11.90
CA ILE A 191 -17.43 8.09 10.75
C ILE A 191 -17.81 6.67 11.14
N ASN A 192 -17.92 6.37 12.46
CA ASN A 192 -18.36 5.09 13.02
C ASN A 192 -17.54 3.90 12.52
N VAL A 193 -16.20 4.00 12.58
CA VAL A 193 -15.35 2.82 12.32
C VAL A 193 -15.63 1.72 13.36
N GLN A 194 -15.27 0.48 13.02
CA GLN A 194 -15.49 -0.66 13.91
C GLN A 194 -14.82 -0.44 15.28
N PRO A 195 -15.45 -0.84 16.39
CA PRO A 195 -14.90 -0.65 17.74
C PRO A 195 -13.50 -1.24 17.92
N GLU A 196 -13.25 -2.43 17.38
CA GLU A 196 -11.95 -3.10 17.41
C GLU A 196 -10.87 -2.31 16.66
N PHE A 197 -11.22 -1.62 15.59
CA PHE A 197 -10.32 -0.73 14.84
C PHE A 197 -10.05 0.56 15.63
N LEU A 198 -11.09 1.22 16.11
CA LEU A 198 -10.96 2.44 16.88
C LEU A 198 -10.07 2.26 18.10
N ALA A 199 -10.24 1.12 18.83
CA ALA A 199 -9.53 0.86 20.07
C ALA A 199 -8.01 0.92 19.96
N TRP A 200 -7.44 0.44 18.84
CA TRP A 200 -5.99 0.50 18.65
C TRP A 200 -5.54 1.73 17.85
N LEU A 201 -6.38 2.27 16.97
CA LEU A 201 -6.03 3.42 16.13
C LEU A 201 -5.75 4.68 16.98
N ILE A 202 -6.47 4.83 18.09
CA ILE A 202 -6.30 5.95 19.04
C ILE A 202 -5.29 5.66 20.16
N ASP A 203 -4.63 4.49 20.12
CA ASP A 203 -3.56 4.10 21.04
C ASP A 203 -2.19 4.33 20.35
N PRO A 204 -1.40 5.33 20.78
CA PRO A 204 -0.10 5.61 20.15
C PRO A 204 0.87 4.44 20.18
N ALA A 205 0.76 3.51 21.16
CA ALA A 205 1.62 2.34 21.22
C ALA A 205 1.31 1.31 20.12
N LYS A 206 0.07 1.30 19.62
CA LYS A 206 -0.41 0.35 18.61
C LYS A 206 -0.54 0.95 17.22
N GLY A 207 -0.95 2.22 17.15
CA GLY A 207 -1.15 2.96 15.90
C GLY A 207 0.04 3.85 15.50
N GLY A 208 0.96 4.13 16.43
CA GLY A 208 2.12 5.01 16.22
C GLY A 208 1.88 6.45 16.67
N ALA A 209 0.75 7.03 16.33
CA ALA A 209 0.22 8.34 16.76
C ALA A 209 -1.26 8.41 16.31
N GLY A 210 -1.85 9.60 16.28
CA GLY A 210 -3.19 9.81 15.74
C GLY A 210 -3.19 10.09 14.23
N ALA A 211 -3.76 11.24 13.84
CA ALA A 211 -3.85 11.66 12.44
C ALA A 211 -2.47 11.73 11.75
N LEU A 212 -1.40 12.05 12.49
CA LEU A 212 -0.04 12.09 11.95
C LEU A 212 0.35 10.76 11.28
N PHE A 213 0.10 9.61 11.94
CA PHE A 213 0.43 8.30 11.36
C PHE A 213 -0.66 7.80 10.43
N ASP A 214 -1.93 7.95 10.81
CA ASP A 214 -3.06 7.43 10.04
C ASP A 214 -3.16 8.08 8.64
N PHE A 215 -3.02 9.39 8.56
CA PHE A 215 -3.11 10.14 7.30
C PHE A 215 -1.79 10.74 6.82
N GLY A 216 -0.89 11.12 7.71
CA GLY A 216 0.41 11.65 7.30
C GLY A 216 1.24 10.65 6.50
N CYS A 217 1.01 9.34 6.68
CA CYS A 217 1.65 8.31 5.91
C CYS A 217 1.31 8.36 4.41
N TYR A 218 0.12 8.81 4.01
CA TYR A 218 -0.26 8.95 2.60
C TYR A 218 0.59 10.00 1.89
N GLY A 219 0.64 11.21 2.45
CA GLY A 219 1.46 12.29 1.89
C GLY A 219 2.94 11.94 1.88
N ALA A 220 3.47 11.34 2.96
CA ALA A 220 4.86 10.87 3.03
C ALA A 220 5.17 9.81 1.96
N ASN A 221 4.24 8.86 1.73
CA ASN A 221 4.36 7.80 0.74
C ASN A 221 4.41 8.35 -0.69
N LEU A 222 3.47 9.23 -1.05
CA LEU A 222 3.40 9.85 -2.36
C LEU A 222 4.62 10.74 -2.64
N MET A 223 5.05 11.56 -1.67
CA MET A 223 6.19 12.46 -1.84
C MET A 223 7.52 11.69 -1.93
N THR A 224 7.70 10.62 -1.14
CA THR A 224 8.88 9.76 -1.22
C THR A 224 8.98 9.11 -2.60
N TRP A 225 7.86 8.61 -3.12
CA TRP A 225 7.79 8.05 -4.47
C TRP A 225 8.07 9.07 -5.57
N MET A 226 7.50 10.27 -5.47
CA MET A 226 7.76 11.37 -6.43
C MET A 226 9.22 11.83 -6.42
N MET A 227 9.95 11.59 -5.34
CA MET A 227 11.36 11.94 -5.17
C MET A 227 12.30 10.73 -5.31
N ASP A 228 11.87 9.63 -5.98
CA ASP A 228 12.66 8.40 -6.23
C ASP A 228 13.29 7.80 -4.95
N ASN A 229 12.53 7.76 -3.87
CA ASN A 229 13.00 7.33 -2.55
C ASN A 229 14.15 8.18 -1.97
N GLN A 230 14.30 9.42 -2.44
CA GLN A 230 15.20 10.36 -1.80
C GLN A 230 14.62 10.84 -0.47
N ARG A 231 15.39 10.68 0.61
CA ARG A 231 15.01 11.20 1.92
C ARG A 231 14.96 12.74 1.91
N PRO A 232 13.97 13.37 2.56
CA PRO A 232 14.04 14.79 2.81
C PRO A 232 15.25 15.09 3.73
N LEU A 233 15.88 16.24 3.54
CA LEU A 233 17.00 16.70 4.36
C LEU A 233 16.55 17.03 5.78
N LYS A 234 15.32 17.57 5.90
CA LYS A 234 14.75 18.04 7.17
C LYS A 234 13.25 17.83 7.20
N VAL A 235 12.75 17.56 8.41
CA VAL A 235 11.34 17.40 8.74
C VAL A 235 11.00 18.33 9.88
N THR A 236 9.94 19.12 9.73
CA THR A 236 9.36 19.95 10.81
C THR A 236 7.87 19.64 10.90
N ALA A 237 7.35 19.47 12.10
CA ALA A 237 5.94 19.16 12.29
C ALA A 237 5.32 19.88 13.47
N LEU A 238 4.02 20.12 13.34
CA LEU A 238 3.13 20.55 14.40
C LEU A 238 1.99 19.54 14.50
N THR A 239 1.66 19.10 15.71
CA THR A 239 0.46 18.30 15.99
C THR A 239 -0.41 18.97 17.03
N GLN A 240 -1.71 18.75 16.96
CA GLN A 240 -2.70 19.24 17.91
C GLN A 240 -3.73 18.15 18.20
N THR A 241 -4.43 18.28 19.33
CA THR A 241 -5.63 17.50 19.69
C THR A 241 -6.75 18.49 19.90
N GLU A 242 -7.58 18.71 18.88
CA GLU A 242 -8.71 19.65 18.94
C GLU A 242 -9.94 19.04 19.60
N LYS A 243 -10.05 17.70 19.59
CA LYS A 243 -11.11 16.92 20.22
C LYS A 243 -10.60 16.05 21.39
N PRO A 244 -9.99 16.62 22.44
CA PRO A 244 -9.36 15.85 23.52
C PRO A 244 -10.34 14.97 24.32
N ALA A 245 -11.62 15.32 24.34
CA ALA A 245 -12.65 14.50 24.95
C ALA A 245 -12.93 13.20 24.18
N ILE A 246 -12.55 13.13 22.90
CA ILE A 246 -12.72 11.97 22.02
C ILE A 246 -11.40 11.24 21.86
N TYR A 247 -10.29 11.96 21.64
CA TYR A 247 -8.95 11.44 21.37
C TYR A 247 -7.95 11.93 22.44
N PRO A 248 -8.04 11.45 23.69
CA PRO A 248 -7.25 12.01 24.80
C PRO A 248 -5.74 11.75 24.69
N HIS A 249 -5.31 10.77 23.86
CA HIS A 249 -3.93 10.31 23.76
C HIS A 249 -3.38 10.35 22.34
N ALA A 250 -4.17 10.79 21.38
CA ALA A 250 -3.77 10.84 19.96
C ALA A 250 -3.97 12.28 19.43
N ASP A 251 -3.09 12.70 18.54
CA ASP A 251 -3.30 13.90 17.74
C ASP A 251 -4.45 13.67 16.75
N ASP A 252 -5.27 14.69 16.54
CA ASP A 252 -6.31 14.68 15.52
C ASP A 252 -6.06 15.70 14.40
N GLU A 253 -4.94 16.44 14.50
CA GLU A 253 -4.48 17.42 13.53
C GLU A 253 -2.95 17.39 13.43
N ALA A 254 -2.40 17.33 12.21
CA ALA A 254 -0.96 17.37 11.98
C ALA A 254 -0.62 18.10 10.69
N THR A 255 0.39 18.97 10.76
CA THR A 255 1.03 19.58 9.59
C THR A 255 2.51 19.24 9.60
N VAL A 256 3.00 18.66 8.48
CA VAL A 256 4.41 18.27 8.31
C VAL A 256 5.01 19.02 7.13
N LEU A 257 6.19 19.59 7.33
CA LEU A 257 7.00 20.24 6.30
C LEU A 257 8.22 19.40 6.00
N LEU A 258 8.42 19.05 4.73
CA LEU A 258 9.55 18.29 4.22
C LEU A 258 10.44 19.21 3.38
N GLN A 259 11.73 19.25 3.68
CA GLN A 259 12.73 19.94 2.87
C GLN A 259 13.55 18.94 2.08
N TYR A 260 13.36 18.90 0.77
CA TYR A 260 14.26 18.21 -0.17
C TYR A 260 15.32 19.17 -0.71
N PRO A 261 16.39 18.70 -1.37
CA PRO A 261 17.41 19.58 -1.93
C PRO A 261 16.86 20.64 -2.91
N GLN A 262 15.79 20.31 -3.66
CA GLN A 262 15.25 21.18 -4.71
C GLN A 262 13.73 21.39 -4.61
N ALA A 263 13.07 20.75 -3.64
CA ALA A 263 11.62 20.81 -3.47
C ALA A 263 11.22 20.93 -2.00
N GLN A 264 9.99 21.35 -1.77
CA GLN A 264 9.34 21.32 -0.46
C GLN A 264 8.08 20.46 -0.54
N GLY A 265 7.83 19.70 0.52
CA GLY A 265 6.59 18.97 0.75
C GLY A 265 5.81 19.57 1.92
N VAL A 266 4.49 19.61 1.80
CA VAL A 266 3.56 19.97 2.88
C VAL A 266 2.54 18.86 2.99
N ILE A 267 2.41 18.28 4.17
CA ILE A 267 1.41 17.24 4.47
C ILE A 267 0.47 17.83 5.53
N GLN A 268 -0.83 17.82 5.26
CA GLN A 268 -1.88 18.11 6.22
C GLN A 268 -2.70 16.84 6.45
N ALA A 269 -2.49 16.23 7.61
CA ALA A 269 -3.15 15.01 8.04
C ALA A 269 -4.14 15.33 9.15
N SER A 270 -5.41 15.00 8.98
CA SER A 270 -6.43 15.51 9.90
C SER A 270 -7.61 14.55 10.06
N TRP A 271 -8.10 14.44 11.29
CA TRP A 271 -9.38 13.87 11.67
C TRP A 271 -10.47 14.96 11.87
N ASN A 272 -10.21 16.18 11.34
CA ASN A 272 -11.10 17.34 11.46
C ASN A 272 -11.56 17.91 10.11
N TRP A 273 -11.24 17.23 8.99
CA TRP A 273 -11.79 17.62 7.70
C TRP A 273 -13.30 17.44 7.67
N PRO A 274 -14.08 18.39 7.11
CA PRO A 274 -15.55 18.27 7.04
C PRO A 274 -16.01 17.17 6.07
N VAL A 275 -15.12 16.70 5.21
CA VAL A 275 -15.32 15.64 4.20
C VAL A 275 -14.08 14.74 4.14
N SER A 276 -14.26 13.50 3.71
CA SER A 276 -13.12 12.63 3.39
C SER A 276 -12.39 13.17 2.16
N ARG A 277 -11.06 13.27 2.25
CA ARG A 277 -10.20 13.73 1.16
C ARG A 277 -8.86 13.01 1.18
N LYS A 278 -8.30 12.84 -0.02
CA LYS A 278 -6.94 12.39 -0.30
C LYS A 278 -6.45 13.13 -1.54
N ASP A 279 -6.12 14.39 -1.34
CA ASP A 279 -5.71 15.29 -2.42
C ASP A 279 -4.19 15.32 -2.51
N PHE A 280 -3.69 15.31 -3.73
CA PHE A 280 -2.26 15.42 -3.98
C PHE A 280 -1.99 16.42 -5.10
N GLU A 281 -1.19 17.43 -4.79
CA GLU A 281 -0.81 18.50 -5.70
C GLU A 281 0.70 18.48 -5.94
N VAL A 282 1.13 18.56 -7.18
CA VAL A 282 2.54 18.64 -7.55
C VAL A 282 2.76 19.84 -8.49
N TYR A 283 3.70 20.69 -8.11
CA TYR A 283 4.05 21.90 -8.84
C TYR A 283 5.49 21.78 -9.36
N GLY A 284 5.64 21.83 -10.66
CA GLY A 284 6.92 22.00 -11.34
C GLY A 284 7.32 23.49 -11.47
N ALA A 285 8.39 23.75 -12.18
CA ALA A 285 8.88 25.11 -12.40
C ALA A 285 7.91 25.96 -13.24
N THR A 286 7.13 25.35 -14.16
CA THR A 286 6.32 26.05 -15.17
C THR A 286 4.89 25.55 -15.31
N GLY A 287 4.44 24.65 -14.43
CA GLY A 287 3.09 24.07 -14.45
C GLY A 287 2.82 23.19 -13.24
N TYR A 288 1.66 22.56 -13.22
CA TYR A 288 1.23 21.73 -12.11
C TYR A 288 0.22 20.65 -12.51
N ALA A 289 0.04 19.68 -11.62
CA ALA A 289 -1.04 18.71 -11.67
C ALA A 289 -1.63 18.52 -10.26
N ILE A 290 -2.95 18.44 -10.17
CA ILE A 290 -3.72 18.35 -8.92
C ILE A 290 -4.72 17.22 -9.02
N ALA A 291 -4.56 16.21 -8.18
CA ALA A 291 -5.50 15.10 -7.98
C ALA A 291 -6.37 15.40 -6.76
N THR A 292 -7.69 15.34 -6.93
CA THR A 292 -8.69 15.47 -5.86
C THR A 292 -9.43 14.16 -5.63
N GLY A 293 -8.72 13.04 -5.79
CA GLY A 293 -9.22 11.68 -5.69
C GLY A 293 -8.64 10.77 -6.77
N GLY A 294 -9.10 9.51 -6.81
CA GLY A 294 -8.54 8.48 -7.68
C GLY A 294 -8.69 8.73 -9.19
N ASP A 295 -9.78 9.39 -9.60
CA ASP A 295 -10.20 9.50 -11.00
C ASP A 295 -10.28 10.95 -11.51
N SER A 296 -9.81 11.90 -10.73
CA SER A 296 -9.88 13.33 -11.07
C SER A 296 -8.50 13.97 -11.07
N LEU A 297 -8.11 14.54 -12.20
CA LEU A 297 -6.83 15.20 -12.38
C LEU A 297 -6.99 16.51 -13.15
N ARG A 298 -6.61 17.62 -12.51
CA ARG A 298 -6.51 18.95 -13.13
C ARG A 298 -5.05 19.25 -13.43
N VAL A 299 -4.78 19.69 -14.63
CA VAL A 299 -3.40 19.93 -15.11
C VAL A 299 -3.30 21.29 -15.78
N ARG A 300 -2.21 22.00 -15.52
CA ARG A 300 -1.82 23.17 -16.31
C ARG A 300 -0.34 23.08 -16.65
N LEU A 301 -0.06 22.87 -17.93
CA LEU A 301 1.29 22.73 -18.46
C LEU A 301 1.71 24.02 -19.22
N PRO A 302 3.02 24.21 -19.51
CA PRO A 302 3.51 25.33 -20.29
C PRO A 302 2.78 25.46 -21.64
N GLY A 303 2.38 26.68 -22.00
CA GLY A 303 1.61 26.95 -23.21
C GLY A 303 0.10 26.83 -23.06
N SER A 304 -0.42 26.19 -22.01
CA SER A 304 -1.86 26.13 -21.73
C SER A 304 -2.36 27.45 -21.18
N ARG A 305 -3.45 28.00 -21.77
CA ARG A 305 -4.10 29.23 -21.28
C ARG A 305 -4.97 29.00 -20.06
N ALA A 306 -5.50 27.80 -19.90
CA ALA A 306 -6.39 27.39 -18.82
C ALA A 306 -5.96 26.04 -18.24
N GLU A 307 -6.50 25.72 -17.08
CA GLU A 307 -6.43 24.39 -16.48
C GLU A 307 -7.28 23.41 -17.31
N GLU A 308 -6.81 22.18 -17.46
CA GLU A 308 -7.44 21.11 -18.22
C GLU A 308 -7.79 19.97 -17.28
N LEU A 309 -8.94 19.34 -17.47
CA LEU A 309 -9.27 18.04 -16.90
C LEU A 309 -8.65 16.97 -17.78
N ARG A 310 -7.91 16.03 -17.18
CA ARG A 310 -7.30 14.92 -17.88
C ARG A 310 -8.16 13.68 -17.84
N THR A 311 -8.28 13.00 -18.99
CA THR A 311 -8.73 11.61 -19.03
C THR A 311 -7.58 10.74 -18.55
N LEU A 312 -7.87 9.88 -17.58
CA LEU A 312 -6.86 9.04 -16.95
C LEU A 312 -6.78 7.68 -17.66
N PRO A 313 -5.56 7.16 -17.90
CA PRO A 313 -5.40 5.82 -18.44
C PRO A 313 -5.87 4.77 -17.42
N GLU A 314 -6.32 3.62 -17.90
CA GLU A 314 -6.58 2.48 -17.02
C GLU A 314 -5.26 1.95 -16.46
N LEU A 315 -5.31 1.48 -15.20
CA LEU A 315 -4.19 0.78 -14.59
C LEU A 315 -4.00 -0.56 -15.30
N LYS A 316 -2.77 -1.07 -15.31
CA LYS A 316 -2.50 -2.40 -15.81
C LYS A 316 -3.26 -3.43 -14.98
N PRO A 317 -3.78 -4.52 -15.56
CA PRO A 317 -4.59 -5.49 -14.82
C PRO A 317 -3.93 -6.03 -13.54
N GLN A 318 -2.60 -6.23 -13.55
CA GLN A 318 -1.83 -6.69 -12.40
C GLN A 318 -1.58 -5.60 -11.33
N GLU A 319 -1.86 -4.35 -11.64
CA GLU A 319 -1.67 -3.18 -10.79
C GLU A 319 -3.01 -2.43 -10.56
N ALA A 320 -4.15 -3.05 -10.92
CA ALA A 320 -5.46 -2.41 -10.85
C ALA A 320 -5.99 -2.26 -9.41
N ASP A 321 -5.60 -3.18 -8.52
CA ASP A 321 -6.01 -3.21 -7.12
C ASP A 321 -5.03 -4.07 -6.28
N SER A 322 -5.23 -4.06 -4.96
CA SER A 322 -4.35 -4.75 -4.01
C SER A 322 -4.34 -6.28 -4.19
N ILE A 323 -5.48 -6.88 -4.54
CA ILE A 323 -5.57 -8.35 -4.76
C ILE A 323 -4.81 -8.73 -6.03
N SER A 324 -5.03 -8.02 -7.14
CA SER A 324 -4.33 -8.24 -8.41
C SER A 324 -2.82 -8.11 -8.26
N TYR A 325 -2.39 -7.08 -7.52
CA TYR A 325 -0.97 -6.83 -7.27
C TYR A 325 -0.35 -7.92 -6.38
N LEU A 326 -1.03 -8.31 -5.29
CA LEU A 326 -0.57 -9.40 -4.42
C LEU A 326 -0.43 -10.72 -5.18
N ILE A 327 -1.41 -11.04 -6.04
CA ILE A 327 -1.35 -12.24 -6.90
C ILE A 327 -0.12 -12.20 -7.80
N ALA A 328 0.12 -11.08 -8.47
CA ALA A 328 1.27 -10.93 -9.37
C ALA A 328 2.62 -11.04 -8.63
N ILE A 329 2.72 -10.47 -7.42
CA ILE A 329 3.91 -10.59 -6.56
C ILE A 329 4.09 -12.04 -6.08
N ALA A 330 3.05 -12.69 -5.57
CA ALA A 330 3.12 -14.05 -5.06
C ALA A 330 3.48 -15.07 -6.14
N ARG A 331 3.10 -14.81 -7.39
CA ARG A 331 3.46 -15.62 -8.57
C ARG A 331 4.80 -15.26 -9.20
N GLY A 332 5.52 -14.29 -8.65
CA GLY A 332 6.80 -13.82 -9.20
C GLY A 332 6.69 -13.10 -10.55
N GLN A 333 5.49 -12.68 -10.96
CA GLN A 333 5.24 -11.95 -12.21
C GLN A 333 5.66 -10.47 -12.09
N LEU A 334 5.61 -9.92 -10.88
CA LEU A 334 6.08 -8.58 -10.54
C LEU A 334 7.00 -8.62 -9.33
N GLN A 335 7.84 -7.60 -9.21
CA GLN A 335 8.59 -7.30 -7.99
C GLN A 335 7.96 -6.11 -7.27
N PRO A 336 7.95 -6.08 -5.92
CA PRO A 336 7.46 -4.94 -5.17
C PRO A 336 8.13 -3.64 -5.60
N SER A 337 7.35 -2.66 -6.03
CA SER A 337 7.87 -1.39 -6.55
C SER A 337 6.97 -0.21 -6.19
N GLY A 338 7.47 0.99 -6.39
CA GLY A 338 6.71 2.24 -6.22
C GLY A 338 6.14 2.40 -4.81
N LEU A 339 4.90 2.84 -4.73
CA LEU A 339 4.19 3.18 -3.49
C LEU A 339 4.08 2.01 -2.50
N SER A 340 3.97 0.77 -2.97
CA SER A 340 3.83 -0.42 -2.13
C SER A 340 5.17 -1.02 -1.68
N SER A 341 6.33 -0.57 -2.19
CA SER A 341 7.63 -1.18 -1.89
C SER A 341 8.11 -0.89 -0.47
N LEU A 342 8.90 -1.80 0.12
CA LEU A 342 9.57 -1.55 1.39
C LEU A 342 10.55 -0.36 1.32
N ALA A 343 11.26 -0.21 0.20
CA ALA A 343 12.20 0.90 0.01
C ALA A 343 11.52 2.27 0.17
N ASN A 344 10.30 2.41 -0.38
CA ASN A 344 9.49 3.61 -0.18
C ASN A 344 9.01 3.73 1.28
N ASN A 345 8.46 2.66 1.82
CA ASN A 345 7.73 2.67 3.08
C ASN A 345 8.62 2.74 4.33
N VAL A 346 9.86 2.27 4.29
CA VAL A 346 10.84 2.51 5.35
C VAL A 346 11.11 4.00 5.49
N ILE A 347 11.29 4.71 4.38
CA ILE A 347 11.48 6.17 4.39
C ILE A 347 10.23 6.89 4.89
N VAL A 348 9.04 6.39 4.55
CA VAL A 348 7.78 6.92 5.12
C VAL A 348 7.81 6.89 6.65
N ILE A 349 8.20 5.76 7.25
CA ILE A 349 8.28 5.67 8.71
C ILE A 349 9.40 6.55 9.29
N GLU A 350 10.55 6.68 8.62
CA GLU A 350 11.59 7.63 9.01
C GLU A 350 11.07 9.08 9.04
N ILE A 351 10.25 9.46 8.04
CA ILE A 351 9.61 10.78 7.98
C ILE A 351 8.60 10.96 9.13
N LEU A 352 7.74 9.98 9.38
CA LEU A 352 6.73 10.05 10.43
C LEU A 352 7.35 10.07 11.84
N ASP A 353 8.39 9.28 12.09
CA ASP A 353 9.13 9.31 13.34
C ASP A 353 9.82 10.66 13.56
N ALA A 354 10.46 11.21 12.53
CA ALA A 354 11.05 12.55 12.58
C ALA A 354 10.00 13.64 12.81
N ALA A 355 8.81 13.50 12.19
CA ALA A 355 7.69 14.42 12.38
C ALA A 355 7.16 14.35 13.83
N ARG A 356 6.97 13.15 14.38
CA ARG A 356 6.58 12.92 15.77
C ARG A 356 7.59 13.55 16.74
N GLU A 357 8.90 13.33 16.52
CA GLU A 357 9.96 13.93 17.33
C GLU A 357 10.00 15.45 17.17
N SER A 358 9.80 15.99 15.96
CA SER A 358 9.73 17.42 15.70
C SER A 358 8.56 18.07 16.46
N ALA A 359 7.37 17.49 16.37
CA ALA A 359 6.19 18.01 17.09
C ALA A 359 6.39 17.98 18.61
N ARG A 360 6.99 16.90 19.15
CA ARG A 360 7.28 16.76 20.57
C ARG A 360 8.32 17.76 21.10
N THR A 361 9.33 18.09 20.31
CA THR A 361 10.47 18.92 20.74
C THR A 361 10.41 20.38 20.28
N GLY A 362 9.54 20.70 19.34
CA GLY A 362 9.50 21.99 18.66
C GLY A 362 10.71 22.28 17.77
N ARG A 363 11.48 21.23 17.41
CA ARG A 363 12.72 21.35 16.62
C ARG A 363 12.55 20.71 15.23
N THR A 364 13.24 21.30 14.26
CA THR A 364 13.44 20.63 12.96
C THR A 364 14.39 19.45 13.11
N ILE A 365 14.01 18.29 12.60
CA ILE A 365 14.81 17.06 12.62
C ILE A 365 15.48 16.88 11.27
N SER A 366 16.78 16.57 11.28
CA SER A 366 17.53 16.21 10.08
C SER A 366 17.50 14.69 9.87
N LEU A 367 17.20 14.24 8.65
CA LEU A 367 17.31 12.84 8.28
C LEU A 367 18.71 12.56 7.69
N PRO A 368 19.31 11.40 7.98
CA PRO A 368 20.55 11.00 7.35
C PRO A 368 20.36 10.81 5.85
N ARG A 369 21.43 11.10 5.08
CA ARG A 369 21.45 10.94 3.61
C ARG A 369 21.58 9.47 3.21
#